data_19917423d21a5510bcaa843b2f5d668d
#
_entry.id   19917423d21a5510bcaa843b2f5d668d
#
_cell.length_a   1.000
_cell.length_b   1.000
_cell.length_c   1.000
_cell.angle_alpha   90.00
_cell.angle_beta   90.00
_cell.angle_gamma   90.00
#
_symmetry.space_group_name_H-M   'P 1'
#
loop_
_entity.id
_entity.type
_entity.pdbx_description
1 polymer ?
#
loop_
_entity_poly.entity_id
_entity_poly.type
_entity_poly.pdbx_seq_one_letter_code
_entity_poly.pdbx_strand_id
1 'polypeptide(L)'
;DDYDFENDKRPLINHSDVIAYELHVRGFTKHTSSKVKGKGCFLGIIEKIPYFLELNINQIELMPSYDFYEFDKTDVISEEGCEKLNYWGYKSGNYFCPKYEYSYSKDAVSEFKDMVKALHKAGIEIIMQMYFSSDTKHTLIIDCLRYWYTEYRVDGFHVIGPKIPSELIMNDDVLIEAKLLINNINKDDYDILSLYKSSNVIDVNDGFMVAMRRFLKGDSGSLNSFVYYNRLNSIDYRTINYITKYEGFTLNDLVSYERKHNEDNGENNNDGNDENFSWNCGIEGKSAKNSIVKLRTRQIKNALCLLFLAQGTPMLFMGDEFMNTQKGNNNPYCQDNDITWLNWKLNKTSEEILSFTKMLTSFRKNSKILHQNKELMNMDYIQCGNPDISYHQEMAWKSDLSNYHIHIGIMLEGQYSESGDEDTL
;
A
#
# COMPACT_ATOMS: atom_id res chain seq x y z
N ASP A 1 -25.76 -0.79 19.90
CA ASP A 1 -24.52 -0.40 20.56
C ASP A 1 -24.61 1.07 21.00
N ASP A 2 -24.34 1.35 22.26
CA ASP A 2 -24.43 2.70 22.84
C ASP A 2 -23.12 3.50 22.72
N TYR A 3 -22.21 3.09 21.81
CA TYR A 3 -20.95 3.80 21.60
C TYR A 3 -21.20 5.19 21.01
N ASP A 4 -20.72 6.23 21.69
CA ASP A 4 -20.84 7.61 21.26
C ASP A 4 -19.62 8.05 20.43
N PHE A 5 -19.81 8.23 19.13
CA PHE A 5 -18.82 8.82 18.26
C PHE A 5 -18.69 10.35 18.44
N GLU A 6 -19.52 10.96 19.32
CA GLU A 6 -19.56 12.41 19.54
C GLU A 6 -19.81 13.18 18.23
N ASN A 7 -18.90 14.11 17.89
CA ASN A 7 -18.97 14.89 16.65
C ASN A 7 -17.98 14.37 15.59
N ASP A 8 -17.73 13.06 15.57
CA ASP A 8 -16.82 12.47 14.59
C ASP A 8 -17.26 12.76 13.15
N LYS A 9 -16.31 13.10 12.30
CA LYS A 9 -16.52 13.36 10.87
C LYS A 9 -15.44 12.63 10.08
N ARG A 10 -15.86 11.91 9.03
CA ARG A 10 -14.94 11.35 8.05
C ARG A 10 -14.09 12.45 7.41
N PRO A 11 -12.79 12.25 7.20
CA PRO A 11 -11.91 13.26 6.59
C PRO A 11 -12.27 13.58 5.15
N LEU A 12 -12.82 12.62 4.39
CA LEU A 12 -13.23 12.75 2.99
C LEU A 12 -12.11 13.31 2.10
N ILE A 13 -10.93 12.70 2.16
CA ILE A 13 -9.74 13.16 1.47
C ILE A 13 -9.86 12.83 -0.03
N ASN A 14 -9.57 13.82 -0.88
CA ASN A 14 -9.53 13.59 -2.32
C ASN A 14 -8.43 12.57 -2.66
N HIS A 15 -8.70 11.63 -3.58
CA HIS A 15 -7.75 10.59 -3.98
C HIS A 15 -6.39 11.12 -4.39
N SER A 16 -6.34 12.26 -5.10
CA SER A 16 -5.08 12.91 -5.49
C SER A 16 -4.23 13.33 -4.29
N ASP A 17 -4.85 13.67 -3.17
CA ASP A 17 -4.17 14.14 -1.96
C ASP A 17 -3.81 13.01 -0.98
N VAL A 18 -4.18 11.76 -1.30
CA VAL A 18 -3.91 10.60 -0.44
C VAL A 18 -2.44 10.17 -0.52
N ILE A 19 -1.85 9.95 0.65
CA ILE A 19 -0.64 9.16 0.86
C ILE A 19 -1.02 8.03 1.79
N ALA A 20 -1.08 6.81 1.24
CA ALA A 20 -1.56 5.63 1.94
C ALA A 20 -0.44 4.86 2.64
N TYR A 21 -0.78 4.14 3.70
CA TYR A 21 0.13 3.30 4.47
C TYR A 21 -0.54 1.98 4.84
N GLU A 22 -0.06 0.87 4.26
CA GLU A 22 -0.55 -0.47 4.55
C GLU A 22 0.13 -1.02 5.81
N LEU A 23 -0.64 -1.55 6.76
CA LEU A 23 -0.09 -2.13 7.97
C LEU A 23 -0.92 -3.31 8.52
N HIS A 24 -0.20 -4.19 9.24
CA HIS A 24 -0.78 -5.24 10.07
C HIS A 24 -0.86 -4.76 11.52
N VAL A 25 -2.07 -4.75 12.11
CA VAL A 25 -2.31 -4.19 13.46
C VAL A 25 -1.31 -4.72 14.49
N ARG A 26 -1.15 -6.05 14.54
CA ARG A 26 -0.25 -6.69 15.51
C ARG A 26 1.22 -6.44 15.17
N GLY A 27 1.63 -6.69 13.94
CA GLY A 27 3.03 -6.55 13.51
C GLY A 27 3.58 -5.13 13.65
N PHE A 28 2.75 -4.14 13.45
CA PHE A 28 3.15 -2.74 13.47
C PHE A 28 3.73 -2.29 14.83
N THR A 29 3.13 -2.72 15.94
CA THR A 29 3.55 -2.24 17.27
C THR A 29 3.93 -3.35 18.26
N LYS A 30 3.86 -4.64 17.90
CA LYS A 30 4.08 -5.76 18.83
C LYS A 30 5.47 -5.80 19.43
N HIS A 31 6.49 -5.51 18.62
CA HIS A 31 7.87 -5.53 19.08
C HIS A 31 8.11 -4.51 20.22
N THR A 32 8.89 -4.90 21.22
CA THR A 32 9.12 -4.08 22.43
C THR A 32 9.71 -2.70 22.15
N SER A 33 10.45 -2.55 21.03
CA SER A 33 11.03 -1.28 20.61
C SER A 33 10.01 -0.24 20.15
N SER A 34 8.74 -0.62 19.92
CA SER A 34 7.67 0.30 19.57
C SER A 34 7.38 1.35 20.64
N LYS A 35 7.68 1.00 21.92
CA LYS A 35 7.51 1.84 23.12
C LYS A 35 6.08 2.32 23.36
N VAL A 36 5.09 1.67 22.75
CA VAL A 36 3.68 1.95 23.00
C VAL A 36 3.16 1.07 24.14
N LYS A 37 2.05 1.49 24.77
CA LYS A 37 1.34 0.72 25.80
C LYS A 37 0.54 -0.42 25.16
N GLY A 38 -0.23 -0.11 24.11
CA GLY A 38 -1.07 -1.04 23.38
C GLY A 38 -0.30 -1.83 22.31
N LYS A 39 0.73 -2.59 22.70
CA LYS A 39 1.56 -3.35 21.75
C LYS A 39 0.78 -4.41 21.00
N GLY A 40 0.74 -4.29 19.67
CA GLY A 40 0.05 -5.23 18.80
C GLY A 40 -1.47 -5.12 18.84
N CYS A 41 -2.00 -3.98 19.30
CA CYS A 41 -3.42 -3.71 19.48
C CYS A 41 -3.83 -2.40 18.78
N PHE A 42 -5.13 -2.15 18.64
CA PHE A 42 -5.68 -0.92 18.07
C PHE A 42 -5.22 0.33 18.86
N LEU A 43 -5.12 0.24 20.17
CA LEU A 43 -4.54 1.31 21.01
C LEU A 43 -3.10 1.68 20.55
N GLY A 44 -2.29 0.71 20.13
CA GLY A 44 -0.94 0.97 19.64
C GLY A 44 -0.92 1.80 18.35
N ILE A 45 -1.95 1.67 17.50
CA ILE A 45 -2.11 2.51 16.31
C ILE A 45 -2.44 3.95 16.72
N ILE A 46 -3.35 4.13 17.69
CA ILE A 46 -3.68 5.47 18.24
C ILE A 46 -2.42 6.16 18.75
N GLU A 47 -1.58 5.45 19.51
CA GLU A 47 -0.33 5.98 20.05
C GLU A 47 0.70 6.34 18.96
N LYS A 48 0.55 5.79 17.74
CA LYS A 48 1.40 6.06 16.58
C LYS A 48 0.86 7.14 15.63
N ILE A 49 -0.27 7.75 15.91
CA ILE A 49 -0.81 8.86 15.09
C ILE A 49 0.24 9.97 14.83
N PRO A 50 1.01 10.45 15.82
CA PRO A 50 2.04 11.46 15.55
C PRO A 50 3.08 11.02 14.51
N TYR A 51 3.43 9.73 14.47
CA TYR A 51 4.34 9.17 13.48
C TYR A 51 3.77 9.22 12.06
N PHE A 52 2.49 8.88 11.89
CA PHE A 52 1.83 9.00 10.59
C PHE A 52 1.79 10.44 10.10
N LEU A 53 1.48 11.39 10.98
CA LEU A 53 1.47 12.82 10.62
C LEU A 53 2.86 13.34 10.21
N GLU A 54 3.93 12.89 10.86
CA GLU A 54 5.30 13.23 10.48
C GLU A 54 5.69 12.71 9.08
N LEU A 55 5.05 11.62 8.63
CA LEU A 55 5.23 11.05 7.29
C LEU A 55 4.23 11.61 6.28
N ASN A 56 3.38 12.57 6.66
CA ASN A 56 2.25 13.06 5.86
C ASN A 56 1.29 11.96 5.40
N ILE A 57 1.22 10.83 6.12
CA ILE A 57 0.24 9.77 5.89
C ILE A 57 -1.13 10.28 6.31
N ASN A 58 -2.09 10.16 5.42
CA ASN A 58 -3.48 10.56 5.66
C ASN A 58 -4.50 9.46 5.32
N GLN A 59 -4.05 8.27 4.96
CA GLN A 59 -4.88 7.08 4.82
C GLN A 59 -4.12 5.86 5.31
N ILE A 60 -4.76 5.04 6.15
CA ILE A 60 -4.22 3.77 6.62
C ILE A 60 -5.03 2.65 6.02
N GLU A 61 -4.35 1.68 5.42
CA GLU A 61 -4.95 0.42 4.99
C GLU A 61 -4.60 -0.68 6.00
N LEU A 62 -5.61 -1.15 6.71
CA LEU A 62 -5.47 -2.23 7.69
C LEU A 62 -5.60 -3.58 7.02
N MET A 63 -4.57 -4.43 7.14
CA MET A 63 -4.71 -5.86 6.88
C MET A 63 -5.86 -6.45 7.70
N PRO A 64 -6.40 -7.65 7.38
CA PRO A 64 -7.60 -8.16 8.00
C PRO A 64 -7.64 -7.96 9.52
N SER A 65 -8.64 -7.23 9.98
CA SER A 65 -8.81 -6.84 11.39
C SER A 65 -10.17 -7.24 11.96
N TYR A 66 -11.00 -7.92 11.15
CA TYR A 66 -12.18 -8.63 11.64
C TYR A 66 -11.73 -9.92 12.38
N ASP A 67 -12.62 -10.55 13.12
CA ASP A 67 -12.33 -11.73 13.94
C ASP A 67 -12.22 -13.00 13.07
N PHE A 68 -11.10 -13.12 12.34
CA PHE A 68 -10.78 -14.27 11.50
C PHE A 68 -10.30 -15.47 12.34
N TYR A 69 -10.46 -16.68 11.79
CA TYR A 69 -9.96 -17.88 12.43
C TYR A 69 -8.44 -18.01 12.30
N GLU A 70 -7.74 -18.06 13.42
CA GLU A 70 -6.28 -18.21 13.47
C GLU A 70 -5.82 -19.62 13.11
N PHE A 71 -6.64 -20.60 13.41
CA PHE A 71 -6.40 -22.02 13.12
C PHE A 71 -7.58 -22.59 12.34
N ASP A 72 -7.31 -23.21 11.22
CA ASP A 72 -8.32 -23.90 10.41
C ASP A 72 -7.94 -25.38 10.28
N LYS A 73 -8.92 -26.27 10.43
CA LYS A 73 -8.73 -27.72 10.27
C LYS A 73 -8.23 -28.14 8.88
N THR A 74 -8.30 -27.23 7.91
CA THR A 74 -7.80 -27.42 6.55
C THR A 74 -6.40 -26.88 6.35
N ASP A 75 -5.82 -26.20 7.35
CA ASP A 75 -4.47 -25.65 7.24
C ASP A 75 -3.42 -26.77 7.20
N VAL A 76 -2.38 -26.50 6.42
CA VAL A 76 -1.25 -27.43 6.27
C VAL A 76 -0.66 -27.71 7.66
N ILE A 77 -0.71 -28.97 8.04
CA ILE A 77 -0.02 -29.43 9.24
C ILE A 77 1.48 -29.33 8.96
N SER A 78 2.24 -28.64 9.81
CA SER A 78 3.70 -28.62 9.71
C SER A 78 4.26 -30.04 9.72
N GLU A 79 5.48 -30.26 9.22
CA GLU A 79 6.16 -31.57 9.30
C GLU A 79 6.24 -32.12 10.73
N GLU A 80 6.15 -31.23 11.74
CA GLU A 80 6.12 -31.57 13.16
C GLU A 80 4.69 -31.88 13.68
N GLY A 81 3.65 -31.84 12.82
CA GLY A 81 2.27 -32.15 13.19
C GLY A 81 1.51 -31.04 13.91
N CYS A 82 2.04 -29.80 13.91
CA CYS A 82 1.40 -28.63 14.50
C CYS A 82 0.58 -27.88 13.43
N GLU A 83 -0.63 -27.41 13.80
CA GLU A 83 -1.40 -26.49 12.96
C GLU A 83 -0.65 -25.16 12.81
N LYS A 84 -0.59 -24.61 11.60
CA LYS A 84 0.03 -23.31 11.35
C LYS A 84 -0.91 -22.19 11.72
N LEU A 85 -0.37 -21.21 12.43
CA LEU A 85 -1.07 -19.97 12.74
C LEU A 85 -1.33 -19.17 11.47
N ASN A 86 -2.57 -18.73 11.24
CA ASN A 86 -2.88 -17.73 10.23
C ASN A 86 -2.67 -16.33 10.82
N TYR A 87 -1.50 -15.77 10.57
CA TYR A 87 -1.13 -14.46 11.11
C TYR A 87 -1.71 -13.30 10.28
N TRP A 88 -1.74 -13.41 8.95
CA TRP A 88 -2.23 -12.32 8.08
C TRP A 88 -3.74 -12.10 8.16
N GLY A 89 -4.53 -13.15 8.37
CA GLY A 89 -5.97 -13.03 8.52
C GLY A 89 -6.80 -13.16 7.25
N TYR A 90 -6.22 -13.55 6.09
CA TYR A 90 -6.99 -13.79 4.86
C TYR A 90 -7.71 -15.14 4.92
N LYS A 91 -8.61 -15.26 5.89
CA LYS A 91 -9.44 -16.42 6.17
C LYS A 91 -10.86 -15.98 6.53
N SER A 92 -11.80 -16.92 6.44
CA SER A 92 -13.15 -16.74 6.97
C SER A 92 -13.13 -16.55 8.49
N GLY A 93 -14.17 -15.95 9.03
CA GLY A 93 -14.29 -15.72 10.46
C GLY A 93 -15.61 -15.07 10.81
N ASN A 94 -15.67 -14.41 11.96
CA ASN A 94 -16.78 -13.59 12.35
C ASN A 94 -16.63 -12.19 11.74
N TYR A 95 -17.20 -12.01 10.55
CA TYR A 95 -17.03 -10.81 9.75
C TYR A 95 -17.57 -9.51 10.35
N PHE A 96 -18.41 -9.56 11.40
CA PHE A 96 -19.11 -8.40 11.94
C PHE A 96 -18.47 -7.83 13.21
N CYS A 97 -17.36 -8.38 13.67
CA CYS A 97 -16.66 -7.85 14.84
C CYS A 97 -15.15 -7.74 14.61
N PRO A 98 -14.49 -6.76 15.26
CA PRO A 98 -13.05 -6.63 15.27
C PRO A 98 -12.40 -7.82 15.97
N LYS A 99 -11.16 -8.13 15.54
CA LYS A 99 -10.39 -9.21 16.13
C LYS A 99 -10.10 -8.94 17.60
N TYR A 100 -10.56 -9.86 18.44
CA TYR A 100 -10.46 -9.74 19.89
C TYR A 100 -9.01 -9.60 20.39
N GLU A 101 -8.09 -10.36 19.80
CA GLU A 101 -6.66 -10.38 20.14
C GLU A 101 -5.92 -9.08 19.80
N TYR A 102 -6.55 -8.19 19.01
CA TYR A 102 -6.02 -6.87 18.69
C TYR A 102 -6.53 -5.79 19.66
N SER A 103 -7.21 -6.17 20.75
CA SER A 103 -7.64 -5.25 21.80
C SER A 103 -6.74 -5.31 23.03
N TYR A 104 -6.29 -4.15 23.47
CA TYR A 104 -5.58 -3.99 24.75
C TYR A 104 -6.53 -4.02 25.95
N SER A 105 -7.69 -3.38 25.80
CA SER A 105 -8.73 -3.25 26.83
C SER A 105 -9.56 -4.51 27.03
N LYS A 106 -9.46 -5.50 26.11
CA LYS A 106 -10.36 -6.67 25.99
C LYS A 106 -11.80 -6.33 25.59
N ASP A 107 -12.02 -5.11 25.14
CA ASP A 107 -13.23 -4.67 24.45
C ASP A 107 -12.83 -4.21 23.05
N ALA A 108 -12.79 -5.18 22.12
CA ALA A 108 -12.32 -4.94 20.76
C ALA A 108 -13.25 -3.97 19.98
N VAL A 109 -14.54 -3.99 20.27
CA VAL A 109 -15.54 -3.15 19.62
C VAL A 109 -15.29 -1.69 19.95
N SER A 110 -15.25 -1.35 21.23
CA SER A 110 -15.01 0.03 21.67
C SER A 110 -13.63 0.52 21.29
N GLU A 111 -12.58 -0.33 21.43
CA GLU A 111 -11.20 0.07 21.10
C GLU A 111 -10.99 0.30 19.60
N PHE A 112 -11.65 -0.48 18.74
CA PHE A 112 -11.63 -0.23 17.29
C PHE A 112 -12.33 1.10 16.96
N LYS A 113 -13.51 1.37 17.52
CA LYS A 113 -14.23 2.63 17.34
C LYS A 113 -13.42 3.83 17.87
N ASP A 114 -12.74 3.69 19.01
CA ASP A 114 -11.81 4.70 19.54
C ASP A 114 -10.66 4.98 18.56
N MET A 115 -10.12 3.93 17.91
CA MET A 115 -9.08 4.08 16.90
C MET A 115 -9.60 4.87 15.70
N VAL A 116 -10.77 4.51 15.16
CA VAL A 116 -11.39 5.23 14.02
C VAL A 116 -11.59 6.70 14.37
N LYS A 117 -12.23 6.99 15.53
CA LYS A 117 -12.45 8.37 15.99
C LYS A 117 -11.14 9.15 16.14
N ALA A 118 -10.09 8.54 16.69
CA ALA A 118 -8.80 9.19 16.87
C ALA A 118 -8.10 9.50 15.52
N LEU A 119 -8.17 8.58 14.57
CA LEU A 119 -7.61 8.76 13.23
C LEU A 119 -8.36 9.83 12.45
N HIS A 120 -9.70 9.82 12.43
CA HIS A 120 -10.51 10.87 11.80
C HIS A 120 -10.19 12.25 12.38
N LYS A 121 -10.10 12.37 13.72
CA LYS A 121 -9.70 13.62 14.39
C LYS A 121 -8.32 14.10 13.94
N ALA A 122 -7.43 13.20 13.57
CA ALA A 122 -6.10 13.52 13.03
C ALA A 122 -6.11 13.79 11.52
N GLY A 123 -7.25 13.68 10.83
CA GLY A 123 -7.34 13.81 9.38
C GLY A 123 -6.81 12.59 8.62
N ILE A 124 -6.96 11.40 9.19
CA ILE A 124 -6.48 10.14 8.60
C ILE A 124 -7.69 9.22 8.34
N GLU A 125 -7.85 8.78 7.10
CA GLU A 125 -8.86 7.79 6.70
C GLU A 125 -8.42 6.37 7.01
N ILE A 126 -9.40 5.46 7.14
CA ILE A 126 -9.18 4.03 7.35
C ILE A 126 -9.82 3.23 6.23
N ILE A 127 -9.00 2.46 5.53
CA ILE A 127 -9.41 1.41 4.60
C ILE A 127 -9.19 0.07 5.28
N MET A 128 -10.18 -0.81 5.21
CA MET A 128 -10.10 -2.13 5.83
C MET A 128 -10.03 -3.22 4.77
N GLN A 129 -9.02 -4.07 4.84
CA GLN A 129 -8.95 -5.26 3.99
C GLN A 129 -9.93 -6.32 4.49
N MET A 130 -10.81 -6.75 3.60
CA MET A 130 -11.84 -7.76 3.87
C MET A 130 -11.69 -8.92 2.90
N TYR A 131 -11.34 -10.09 3.42
CA TYR A 131 -11.23 -11.31 2.63
C TYR A 131 -12.51 -12.14 2.72
N PHE A 132 -13.02 -12.54 1.56
CA PHE A 132 -14.17 -13.44 1.46
C PHE A 132 -13.83 -14.68 0.63
N SER A 133 -14.08 -15.85 1.21
CA SER A 133 -13.88 -17.14 0.53
C SER A 133 -14.89 -17.38 -0.60
N SER A 134 -14.61 -18.33 -1.47
CA SER A 134 -15.42 -18.65 -2.66
C SER A 134 -16.85 -19.10 -2.36
N ASP A 135 -17.12 -19.55 -1.15
CA ASP A 135 -18.43 -20.02 -0.68
C ASP A 135 -19.23 -18.92 0.07
N THR A 136 -18.62 -17.74 0.28
CA THR A 136 -19.31 -16.60 0.92
C THR A 136 -20.42 -16.08 0.01
N LYS A 137 -21.64 -15.97 0.55
CA LYS A 137 -22.78 -15.43 -0.19
C LYS A 137 -22.62 -13.92 -0.45
N HIS A 138 -22.95 -13.47 -1.65
CA HIS A 138 -22.87 -12.06 -2.03
C HIS A 138 -23.67 -11.13 -1.09
N THR A 139 -24.84 -11.56 -0.61
CA THR A 139 -25.64 -10.81 0.36
C THR A 139 -24.89 -10.60 1.68
N LEU A 140 -24.16 -11.62 2.16
CA LEU A 140 -23.35 -11.52 3.37
C LEU A 140 -22.19 -10.52 3.18
N ILE A 141 -21.55 -10.53 1.99
CA ILE A 141 -20.50 -9.57 1.65
C ILE A 141 -21.04 -8.13 1.75
N ILE A 142 -22.16 -7.85 1.06
CA ILE A 142 -22.78 -6.52 1.08
C ILE A 142 -23.18 -6.09 2.49
N ASP A 143 -23.87 -6.96 3.24
CA ASP A 143 -24.31 -6.66 4.60
C ASP A 143 -23.14 -6.40 5.54
N CYS A 144 -22.05 -7.15 5.37
CA CYS A 144 -20.84 -6.96 6.14
C CYS A 144 -20.19 -5.59 5.85
N LEU A 145 -19.99 -5.23 4.58
CA LEU A 145 -19.39 -3.95 4.20
C LEU A 145 -20.25 -2.77 4.67
N ARG A 146 -21.58 -2.84 4.49
CA ARG A 146 -22.52 -1.83 5.02
C ARG A 146 -22.39 -1.67 6.52
N TYR A 147 -22.29 -2.81 7.26
CA TYR A 147 -22.17 -2.81 8.71
C TYR A 147 -20.89 -2.10 9.16
N TRP A 148 -19.74 -2.43 8.60
CA TRP A 148 -18.49 -1.76 8.95
C TRP A 148 -18.48 -0.28 8.57
N TYR A 149 -19.09 0.07 7.44
CA TYR A 149 -19.22 1.46 7.02
C TYR A 149 -20.11 2.27 7.94
N THR A 150 -21.23 1.72 8.40
CA THR A 150 -22.20 2.44 9.24
C THR A 150 -21.83 2.39 10.72
N GLU A 151 -21.54 1.19 11.27
CA GLU A 151 -21.34 0.99 12.70
C GLU A 151 -19.92 1.31 13.18
N TYR A 152 -18.91 0.99 12.38
CA TYR A 152 -17.51 1.26 12.73
C TYR A 152 -16.97 2.51 12.05
N ARG A 153 -17.70 3.09 11.13
CA ARG A 153 -17.35 4.30 10.38
C ARG A 153 -16.04 4.25 9.61
N VAL A 154 -15.62 3.07 9.17
CA VAL A 154 -14.46 2.96 8.25
C VAL A 154 -14.74 3.71 6.95
N ASP A 155 -13.71 4.28 6.30
CA ASP A 155 -13.87 5.13 5.12
C ASP A 155 -13.92 4.34 3.82
N GLY A 156 -13.52 3.08 3.85
CA GLY A 156 -13.55 2.23 2.68
C GLY A 156 -13.00 0.82 2.91
N PHE A 157 -12.95 0.08 1.83
CA PHE A 157 -12.59 -1.33 1.85
C PHE A 157 -11.66 -1.71 0.71
N HIS A 158 -10.71 -2.57 1.00
CA HIS A 158 -10.03 -3.38 -0.01
C HIS A 158 -10.65 -4.78 0.04
N VAL A 159 -11.48 -5.09 -0.95
CA VAL A 159 -12.26 -6.33 -0.97
C VAL A 159 -11.50 -7.40 -1.73
N ILE A 160 -11.11 -8.45 -1.03
CA ILE A 160 -10.23 -9.51 -1.52
C ILE A 160 -10.97 -10.85 -1.51
N GLY A 161 -10.84 -11.61 -2.59
CA GLY A 161 -11.41 -12.95 -2.68
C GLY A 161 -11.69 -13.39 -4.10
N PRO A 162 -11.95 -14.68 -4.33
CA PRO A 162 -12.08 -15.25 -5.69
C PRO A 162 -13.43 -14.94 -6.37
N LYS A 163 -14.45 -14.49 -5.63
CA LYS A 163 -15.81 -14.25 -6.15
C LYS A 163 -16.43 -13.00 -5.53
N ILE A 164 -15.80 -11.86 -5.75
CA ILE A 164 -16.28 -10.58 -5.24
C ILE A 164 -17.36 -10.02 -6.18
N PRO A 165 -18.56 -9.68 -5.68
CA PRO A 165 -19.62 -9.08 -6.48
C PRO A 165 -19.37 -7.57 -6.66
N SER A 166 -18.31 -7.19 -7.37
CA SER A 166 -17.84 -5.80 -7.48
C SER A 166 -18.93 -4.87 -7.99
N GLU A 167 -19.69 -5.28 -9.01
CA GLU A 167 -20.80 -4.48 -9.55
C GLU A 167 -21.89 -4.20 -8.50
N LEU A 168 -22.25 -5.20 -7.68
CA LEU A 168 -23.25 -4.99 -6.62
C LEU A 168 -22.73 -4.06 -5.52
N ILE A 169 -21.44 -4.15 -5.19
CA ILE A 169 -20.81 -3.29 -4.17
C ILE A 169 -20.77 -1.84 -4.67
N MET A 170 -20.35 -1.63 -5.91
CA MET A 170 -20.23 -0.29 -6.51
C MET A 170 -21.58 0.43 -6.67
N ASN A 171 -22.66 -0.33 -6.83
CA ASN A 171 -24.02 0.21 -7.00
C ASN A 171 -24.83 0.25 -5.70
N ASP A 172 -24.19 0.00 -4.58
CA ASP A 172 -24.85 -0.02 -3.28
C ASP A 172 -25.04 1.40 -2.74
N ASP A 173 -26.28 1.79 -2.45
CA ASP A 173 -26.64 3.14 -2.00
C ASP A 173 -25.95 3.55 -0.70
N VAL A 174 -25.58 2.60 0.17
CA VAL A 174 -24.87 2.87 1.44
C VAL A 174 -23.38 3.03 1.20
N LEU A 175 -22.81 2.27 0.24
CA LEU A 175 -21.37 2.21 -0.03
C LEU A 175 -20.92 3.18 -1.13
N ILE A 176 -21.84 3.95 -1.71
CA ILE A 176 -21.54 4.84 -2.85
C ILE A 176 -20.47 5.90 -2.54
N GLU A 177 -20.32 6.29 -1.28
CA GLU A 177 -19.28 7.23 -0.84
C GLU A 177 -18.06 6.53 -0.22
N ALA A 178 -18.12 5.20 -0.02
CA ALA A 178 -17.00 4.43 0.50
C ALA A 178 -15.91 4.29 -0.55
N LYS A 179 -14.64 4.40 -0.17
CA LYS A 179 -13.51 4.10 -1.04
C LYS A 179 -13.40 2.60 -1.25
N LEU A 180 -13.43 2.15 -2.50
CA LEU A 180 -13.44 0.73 -2.86
C LEU A 180 -12.18 0.36 -3.63
N LEU A 181 -11.25 -0.33 -2.96
CA LEU A 181 -10.05 -0.86 -3.56
C LEU A 181 -10.34 -2.25 -4.12
N ILE A 182 -10.02 -2.44 -5.40
CA ILE A 182 -10.25 -3.68 -6.14
C ILE A 182 -8.96 -4.05 -6.86
N ASN A 183 -8.55 -5.32 -6.79
CA ASN A 183 -7.37 -5.81 -7.49
C ASN A 183 -7.68 -6.07 -8.97
N ASN A 184 -6.81 -5.59 -9.85
CA ASN A 184 -6.80 -5.92 -11.28
C ASN A 184 -8.17 -5.75 -11.96
N ILE A 185 -8.66 -4.52 -11.99
CA ILE A 185 -9.89 -4.19 -12.73
C ILE A 185 -9.69 -4.51 -14.20
N ASN A 186 -10.52 -5.40 -14.77
CA ASN A 186 -10.45 -5.79 -16.17
C ASN A 186 -11.00 -4.71 -17.09
N LYS A 187 -10.57 -4.71 -18.36
CA LYS A 187 -11.08 -3.75 -19.38
C LYS A 187 -12.60 -3.79 -19.56
N ASP A 188 -13.21 -4.97 -19.45
CA ASP A 188 -14.66 -5.13 -19.53
C ASP A 188 -15.38 -4.51 -18.32
N ASP A 189 -14.71 -4.47 -17.15
CA ASP A 189 -15.19 -3.79 -15.96
C ASP A 189 -15.13 -2.25 -16.12
N TYR A 190 -14.22 -1.71 -16.95
CA TYR A 190 -14.13 -0.27 -17.23
C TYR A 190 -15.35 0.30 -17.94
N ASP A 191 -15.90 -0.45 -18.88
CA ASP A 191 -17.14 -0.03 -19.58
C ASP A 191 -18.29 0.05 -18.60
N ILE A 192 -18.35 -0.84 -17.61
CA ILE A 192 -19.31 -0.82 -16.51
C ILE A 192 -19.04 0.36 -15.57
N LEU A 193 -17.79 0.57 -15.15
CA LEU A 193 -17.40 1.68 -14.27
C LEU A 193 -17.71 3.06 -14.88
N SER A 194 -17.47 3.23 -16.17
CA SER A 194 -17.77 4.47 -16.89
C SER A 194 -19.26 4.79 -16.94
N LEU A 195 -20.12 3.76 -16.95
CA LEU A 195 -21.57 3.90 -16.90
C LEU A 195 -22.07 4.41 -15.53
N TYR A 196 -21.39 4.01 -14.45
CA TYR A 196 -21.84 4.31 -13.09
C TYR A 196 -21.18 5.56 -12.49
N LYS A 197 -20.23 6.22 -13.19
CA LYS A 197 -19.48 7.41 -12.70
C LYS A 197 -18.94 7.24 -11.28
N SER A 198 -18.49 6.02 -10.94
CA SER A 198 -18.04 5.69 -9.60
C SER A 198 -16.63 6.26 -9.35
N SER A 199 -16.57 7.50 -8.88
CA SER A 199 -15.32 8.18 -8.51
C SER A 199 -14.62 7.58 -7.29
N ASN A 200 -15.25 6.64 -6.61
CA ASN A 200 -14.79 6.00 -5.38
C ASN A 200 -14.07 4.66 -5.59
N VAL A 201 -14.02 4.16 -6.84
CA VAL A 201 -13.33 2.90 -7.17
C VAL A 201 -11.85 3.15 -7.45
N ILE A 202 -11.00 2.32 -6.86
CA ILE A 202 -9.55 2.43 -6.92
C ILE A 202 -8.98 1.08 -7.35
N ASP A 203 -8.19 1.08 -8.43
CA ASP A 203 -7.44 -0.09 -8.89
C ASP A 203 -6.14 -0.24 -8.09
N VAL A 204 -5.94 -1.41 -7.50
CA VAL A 204 -4.65 -1.76 -6.86
C VAL A 204 -3.68 -2.19 -7.95
N ASN A 205 -2.74 -1.31 -8.28
CA ASN A 205 -1.99 -1.36 -9.53
C ASN A 205 -0.75 -2.28 -9.46
N ASP A 206 -0.95 -3.58 -9.62
CA ASP A 206 0.15 -4.57 -9.70
C ASP A 206 1.10 -4.29 -10.88
N GLY A 207 0.58 -3.73 -11.99
CA GLY A 207 1.39 -3.36 -13.15
C GLY A 207 2.42 -2.27 -12.83
N PHE A 208 2.07 -1.30 -11.98
CA PHE A 208 3.00 -0.29 -11.50
C PHE A 208 4.17 -0.96 -10.74
N MET A 209 3.86 -1.83 -9.80
CA MET A 209 4.87 -2.56 -9.01
C MET A 209 5.86 -3.30 -9.92
N VAL A 210 5.36 -4.08 -10.88
CA VAL A 210 6.21 -4.85 -11.81
C VAL A 210 7.06 -3.91 -12.67
N ALA A 211 6.47 -2.86 -13.25
CA ALA A 211 7.18 -1.91 -14.11
C ALA A 211 8.30 -1.18 -13.36
N MET A 212 8.01 -0.69 -12.15
CA MET A 212 8.99 0.05 -11.35
C MET A 212 10.11 -0.84 -10.83
N ARG A 213 9.83 -2.07 -10.40
CA ARG A 213 10.86 -3.03 -9.96
C ARG A 213 11.78 -3.43 -11.11
N ARG A 214 11.24 -3.71 -12.29
CA ARG A 214 12.03 -4.04 -13.48
C ARG A 214 12.89 -2.87 -13.95
N PHE A 215 12.35 -1.66 -13.94
CA PHE A 215 13.12 -0.46 -14.26
C PHE A 215 14.23 -0.20 -13.22
N LEU A 216 13.93 -0.32 -11.92
CA LEU A 216 14.90 -0.16 -10.83
C LEU A 216 16.05 -1.17 -10.93
N LYS A 217 15.75 -2.40 -11.34
CA LYS A 217 16.73 -3.47 -11.57
C LYS A 217 17.57 -3.24 -12.84
N GLY A 218 17.06 -2.47 -13.80
CA GLY A 218 17.70 -2.20 -15.10
C GLY A 218 17.42 -3.30 -16.14
N ASP A 219 16.28 -3.97 -16.05
CA ASP A 219 15.86 -4.98 -17.01
C ASP A 219 15.67 -4.36 -18.38
N SER A 220 16.18 -5.05 -19.43
CA SER A 220 15.98 -4.67 -20.83
C SER A 220 14.48 -4.57 -21.16
N GLY A 221 14.08 -3.52 -21.89
CA GLY A 221 12.69 -3.30 -22.31
C GLY A 221 11.76 -2.81 -21.21
N SER A 222 12.27 -2.42 -20.04
CA SER A 222 11.44 -1.93 -18.94
C SER A 222 10.97 -0.46 -19.11
N LEU A 223 11.66 0.32 -19.95
CA LEU A 223 11.46 1.77 -20.06
C LEU A 223 10.04 2.14 -20.53
N ASN A 224 9.51 1.44 -21.51
CA ASN A 224 8.17 1.73 -22.03
C ASN A 224 7.08 1.49 -20.97
N SER A 225 7.15 0.38 -20.25
CA SER A 225 6.24 0.09 -19.14
C SER A 225 6.39 1.10 -17.99
N PHE A 226 7.63 1.50 -17.69
CA PHE A 226 7.90 2.54 -16.71
C PHE A 226 7.19 3.85 -17.07
N VAL A 227 7.37 4.36 -18.29
CA VAL A 227 6.74 5.60 -18.77
C VAL A 227 5.23 5.53 -18.70
N TYR A 228 4.64 4.40 -19.11
CA TYR A 228 3.19 4.17 -19.06
C TYR A 228 2.65 4.24 -17.64
N TYR A 229 3.19 3.41 -16.73
CA TYR A 229 2.70 3.33 -15.36
C TYR A 229 3.06 4.55 -14.49
N ASN A 230 4.16 5.25 -14.78
CA ASN A 230 4.52 6.48 -14.08
C ASN A 230 3.46 7.58 -14.28
N ARG A 231 2.84 7.63 -15.45
CA ARG A 231 1.83 8.63 -15.83
C ARG A 231 0.40 8.19 -15.54
N LEU A 232 0.15 6.88 -15.45
CA LEU A 232 -1.20 6.32 -15.36
C LEU A 232 -2.00 6.92 -14.19
N ASN A 233 -3.09 7.60 -14.52
CA ASN A 233 -4.07 8.16 -13.60
C ASN A 233 -5.39 8.32 -14.34
N SER A 234 -6.11 7.23 -14.55
CA SER A 234 -7.36 7.21 -15.30
C SER A 234 -8.42 8.15 -14.71
N ILE A 235 -9.26 8.71 -15.57
CA ILE A 235 -10.40 9.53 -15.16
C ILE A 235 -11.57 8.64 -14.68
N ASP A 236 -11.66 7.41 -15.18
CA ASP A 236 -12.78 6.50 -14.94
C ASP A 236 -12.64 5.75 -13.61
N TYR A 237 -11.40 5.54 -13.16
CA TYR A 237 -11.06 4.92 -11.87
C TYR A 237 -9.73 5.49 -11.38
N ARG A 238 -9.51 5.42 -10.08
CA ARG A 238 -8.25 5.86 -9.49
C ARG A 238 -7.29 4.69 -9.36
N THR A 239 -6.00 4.98 -9.27
CA THR A 239 -4.98 3.96 -9.04
C THR A 239 -4.29 4.19 -7.70
N ILE A 240 -4.06 3.10 -6.97
CA ILE A 240 -3.14 3.08 -5.85
C ILE A 240 -1.87 2.33 -6.27
N ASN A 241 -0.74 3.02 -6.17
CA ASN A 241 0.56 2.56 -6.62
C ASN A 241 1.40 2.12 -5.43
N TYR A 242 2.13 1.02 -5.57
CA TYR A 242 3.05 0.54 -4.54
C TYR A 242 4.28 -0.12 -5.18
N ILE A 243 5.40 -0.14 -4.46
CA ILE A 243 6.59 -0.93 -4.82
C ILE A 243 6.53 -2.28 -4.12
N THR A 244 6.05 -2.29 -2.89
CA THR A 244 5.97 -3.43 -1.98
C THR A 244 4.65 -3.37 -1.21
N LYS A 245 4.13 -4.53 -0.84
CA LYS A 245 2.94 -4.71 -0.01
C LYS A 245 3.13 -5.89 0.93
N TYR A 246 2.12 -6.25 1.71
CA TYR A 246 2.18 -7.38 2.64
C TYR A 246 2.63 -8.69 1.98
N GLU A 247 2.25 -8.92 0.72
CA GLU A 247 2.65 -10.07 -0.09
C GLU A 247 3.91 -9.73 -0.89
N GLY A 248 4.95 -10.50 -0.72
CA GLY A 248 6.23 -10.28 -1.38
C GLY A 248 7.34 -9.77 -0.43
N PHE A 249 8.43 -9.32 -1.01
CA PHE A 249 9.55 -8.74 -0.25
C PHE A 249 9.22 -7.35 0.28
N THR A 250 9.73 -7.01 1.48
CA THR A 250 9.86 -5.62 1.91
C THR A 250 10.81 -4.86 0.98
N LEU A 251 10.79 -3.54 1.00
CA LEU A 251 11.66 -2.73 0.16
C LEU A 251 13.15 -2.99 0.40
N ASN A 252 13.53 -3.24 1.64
CA ASN A 252 14.90 -3.62 2.00
C ASN A 252 15.26 -5.03 1.49
N ASP A 253 14.33 -5.98 1.57
CA ASP A 253 14.55 -7.34 1.09
C ASP A 253 14.58 -7.39 -0.45
N LEU A 254 13.79 -6.56 -1.13
CA LEU A 254 13.79 -6.40 -2.59
C LEU A 254 15.18 -6.07 -3.17
N VAL A 255 16.00 -5.34 -2.42
CA VAL A 255 17.38 -4.97 -2.81
C VAL A 255 18.45 -5.82 -2.11
N SER A 256 18.03 -6.83 -1.35
CA SER A 256 18.93 -7.66 -0.54
C SER A 256 18.88 -9.15 -0.87
N TYR A 257 17.80 -9.60 -1.48
CA TYR A 257 17.60 -11.02 -1.80
C TYR A 257 17.24 -11.20 -3.28
N GLU A 258 17.87 -12.18 -3.92
CA GLU A 258 17.54 -12.61 -5.27
C GLU A 258 16.42 -13.68 -5.24
N ARG A 259 16.41 -14.50 -4.20
CA ARG A 259 15.49 -15.61 -4.02
C ARG A 259 14.72 -15.49 -2.70
N LYS A 260 13.53 -16.07 -2.66
CA LYS A 260 12.76 -16.17 -1.42
C LYS A 260 13.42 -17.12 -0.42
N HIS A 261 13.24 -16.81 0.85
CA HIS A 261 13.72 -17.59 2.00
C HIS A 261 12.55 -17.82 2.96
N ASN A 262 11.64 -18.71 2.57
CA ASN A 262 10.40 -19.03 3.29
C ASN A 262 10.52 -20.32 4.13
N GLU A 263 11.74 -20.83 4.36
CA GLU A 263 11.98 -22.08 5.07
C GLU A 263 11.31 -22.11 6.45
N ASP A 264 11.29 -20.97 7.16
CA ASP A 264 10.66 -20.83 8.47
C ASP A 264 9.13 -21.02 8.44
N ASN A 265 8.51 -20.97 7.24
CA ASN A 265 7.09 -21.26 7.08
C ASN A 265 6.78 -22.76 7.11
N GLY A 266 7.80 -23.65 7.07
CA GLY A 266 7.63 -25.10 7.12
C GLY A 266 6.99 -25.72 5.88
N GLU A 267 7.15 -25.09 4.70
CA GLU A 267 6.67 -25.56 3.40
C GLU A 267 7.81 -25.84 2.42
N ASN A 268 9.00 -26.10 2.94
CA ASN A 268 10.20 -26.39 2.14
C ASN A 268 10.48 -25.29 1.09
N ASN A 269 10.15 -24.02 1.41
CA ASN A 269 10.31 -22.87 0.50
C ASN A 269 9.50 -22.98 -0.81
N ASN A 270 8.39 -23.75 -0.83
CA ASN A 270 7.53 -23.90 -2.00
C ASN A 270 6.42 -22.84 -2.06
N ASP A 271 6.13 -22.18 -0.94
CA ASP A 271 5.14 -21.12 -0.81
C ASP A 271 5.68 -19.75 -1.27
N GLY A 272 4.77 -18.80 -1.52
CA GLY A 272 5.11 -17.47 -2.01
C GLY A 272 5.52 -17.43 -3.48
N ASN A 273 5.70 -16.22 -4.00
CA ASN A 273 6.01 -16.00 -5.41
C ASN A 273 7.52 -16.18 -5.69
N ASP A 274 7.88 -16.85 -6.78
CA ASP A 274 9.26 -16.96 -7.25
C ASP A 274 9.70 -15.72 -8.07
N GLU A 275 8.78 -15.05 -8.74
CA GLU A 275 9.04 -13.84 -9.55
C GLU A 275 8.91 -12.57 -8.70
N ASN A 276 9.98 -12.18 -8.00
CA ASN A 276 9.99 -10.99 -7.16
C ASN A 276 10.50 -9.74 -7.86
N PHE A 277 11.09 -9.86 -9.05
CA PHE A 277 11.78 -8.76 -9.76
C PHE A 277 12.79 -8.03 -8.84
N SER A 278 13.45 -8.80 -7.97
CA SER A 278 14.40 -8.31 -6.97
C SER A 278 15.84 -8.33 -7.49
N TRP A 279 16.72 -7.66 -6.78
CA TRP A 279 18.15 -7.68 -7.02
C TRP A 279 18.93 -7.57 -5.71
N ASN A 280 19.72 -8.58 -5.36
CA ASN A 280 20.48 -8.62 -4.13
C ASN A 280 21.68 -7.63 -4.06
N CYS A 281 21.88 -6.82 -5.09
CA CYS A 281 23.02 -5.88 -5.22
C CYS A 281 24.38 -6.57 -5.13
N GLY A 282 24.48 -7.85 -5.51
CA GLY A 282 25.69 -8.64 -5.60
C GLY A 282 26.05 -9.46 -4.34
N ILE A 283 25.24 -9.42 -3.29
CA ILE A 283 25.39 -10.29 -2.11
C ILE A 283 24.00 -10.66 -1.59
N GLU A 284 23.75 -11.97 -1.48
CA GLU A 284 22.49 -12.47 -0.93
C GLU A 284 22.39 -12.21 0.57
N GLY A 285 21.25 -11.62 0.99
CA GLY A 285 20.94 -11.35 2.38
C GLY A 285 21.79 -10.23 3.02
N LYS A 286 21.89 -10.27 4.35
CA LYS A 286 22.56 -9.23 5.14
C LYS A 286 24.03 -9.06 4.75
N SER A 287 24.48 -7.82 4.58
CA SER A 287 25.87 -7.49 4.27
C SER A 287 26.38 -6.31 5.11
N ALA A 288 27.62 -6.41 5.61
CA ALA A 288 28.33 -5.31 6.26
C ALA A 288 29.30 -4.58 5.30
N LYS A 289 29.41 -5.03 4.04
CA LYS A 289 30.32 -4.43 3.05
C LYS A 289 29.81 -3.04 2.68
N ASN A 290 30.58 -2.00 2.96
CA ASN A 290 30.17 -0.60 2.78
C ASN A 290 29.68 -0.28 1.34
N SER A 291 30.34 -0.84 0.30
CA SER A 291 29.90 -0.64 -1.09
C SER A 291 28.49 -1.21 -1.36
N ILE A 292 28.17 -2.36 -0.79
CA ILE A 292 26.85 -3.00 -0.93
C ILE A 292 25.81 -2.22 -0.12
N VAL A 293 26.11 -1.84 1.10
CA VAL A 293 25.20 -1.02 1.93
C VAL A 293 24.86 0.29 1.21
N LYS A 294 25.86 1.01 0.69
CA LYS A 294 25.65 2.25 -0.08
C LYS A 294 24.81 2.01 -1.34
N LEU A 295 25.05 0.92 -2.06
CA LEU A 295 24.28 0.58 -3.27
C LEU A 295 22.82 0.30 -2.93
N ARG A 296 22.55 -0.53 -1.92
CA ARG A 296 21.20 -0.83 -1.43
C ARG A 296 20.46 0.42 -0.96
N THR A 297 21.14 1.26 -0.17
CA THR A 297 20.58 2.55 0.29
C THR A 297 20.15 3.43 -0.89
N ARG A 298 20.99 3.50 -1.94
CA ARG A 298 20.67 4.24 -3.17
C ARG A 298 19.47 3.63 -3.89
N GLN A 299 19.40 2.30 -4.02
CA GLN A 299 18.28 1.63 -4.69
C GLN A 299 16.96 1.80 -3.93
N ILE A 300 16.97 1.76 -2.60
CA ILE A 300 15.81 2.07 -1.76
C ILE A 300 15.34 3.52 -2.02
N LYS A 301 16.26 4.49 -2.02
CA LYS A 301 15.91 5.87 -2.33
C LYS A 301 15.34 6.03 -3.74
N ASN A 302 15.91 5.34 -4.73
CA ASN A 302 15.38 5.33 -6.08
C ASN A 302 13.95 4.77 -6.14
N ALA A 303 13.69 3.65 -5.46
CA ALA A 303 12.36 3.06 -5.38
C ALA A 303 11.33 4.01 -4.74
N LEU A 304 11.71 4.69 -3.65
CA LEU A 304 10.87 5.70 -3.01
C LEU A 304 10.62 6.90 -3.94
N CYS A 305 11.62 7.35 -4.72
CA CYS A 305 11.42 8.36 -5.75
C CYS A 305 10.44 7.89 -6.82
N LEU A 306 10.59 6.65 -7.34
CA LEU A 306 9.67 6.08 -8.32
C LEU A 306 8.22 6.05 -7.81
N LEU A 307 8.02 5.78 -6.52
CA LEU A 307 6.70 5.77 -5.90
C LEU A 307 6.11 7.17 -5.75
N PHE A 308 6.86 8.09 -5.12
CA PHE A 308 6.32 9.40 -4.72
C PHE A 308 6.31 10.45 -5.82
N LEU A 309 7.09 10.27 -6.90
CA LEU A 309 7.11 11.19 -8.04
C LEU A 309 6.22 10.73 -9.21
N ALA A 310 5.61 9.56 -9.13
CA ALA A 310 4.63 9.10 -10.11
C ALA A 310 3.25 9.73 -9.89
N GLN A 311 2.41 9.75 -10.93
CA GLN A 311 0.98 10.06 -10.81
C GLN A 311 0.25 8.94 -10.02
N GLY A 312 -1.03 9.12 -9.71
CA GLY A 312 -1.81 8.19 -8.90
C GLY A 312 -1.51 8.29 -7.39
N THR A 313 -2.11 7.42 -6.60
CA THR A 313 -2.00 7.45 -5.13
C THR A 313 -0.86 6.54 -4.66
N PRO A 314 0.16 7.06 -3.97
CA PRO A 314 1.24 6.24 -3.43
C PRO A 314 0.82 5.51 -2.16
N MET A 315 1.20 4.25 -2.02
CA MET A 315 1.05 3.45 -0.80
C MET A 315 2.39 2.88 -0.36
N LEU A 316 2.75 3.12 0.91
CA LEU A 316 3.88 2.50 1.58
C LEU A 316 3.43 1.24 2.33
N PHE A 317 4.25 0.21 2.32
CA PHE A 317 4.11 -0.91 3.25
C PHE A 317 4.87 -0.62 4.55
N MET A 318 4.30 -1.00 5.68
CA MET A 318 4.84 -0.72 7.02
C MET A 318 6.32 -1.09 7.15
N GLY A 319 7.13 -0.09 7.51
CA GLY A 319 8.56 -0.25 7.79
C GLY A 319 9.48 -0.08 6.58
N ASP A 320 8.96 0.07 5.36
CA ASP A 320 9.78 0.31 4.16
C ASP A 320 10.53 1.65 4.26
N GLU A 321 9.94 2.63 4.93
CA GLU A 321 10.50 3.94 5.17
C GLU A 321 11.71 3.96 6.13
N PHE A 322 12.00 2.83 6.78
CA PHE A 322 13.19 2.68 7.63
C PHE A 322 13.90 1.33 7.48
N MET A 323 13.77 0.69 6.31
CA MET A 323 14.49 -0.52 5.94
C MET A 323 14.13 -1.75 6.77
N ASN A 324 12.84 -1.97 7.05
CA ASN A 324 12.39 -3.21 7.67
C ASN A 324 12.77 -4.41 6.81
N THR A 325 13.05 -5.55 7.45
CA THR A 325 13.38 -6.82 6.78
C THR A 325 12.57 -7.97 7.36
N GLN A 326 12.04 -8.79 6.49
CA GLN A 326 11.45 -10.10 6.80
C GLN A 326 12.46 -11.23 6.53
N LYS A 327 13.76 -10.87 6.45
CA LYS A 327 14.90 -11.81 6.26
C LYS A 327 14.80 -12.62 4.97
N GLY A 328 14.16 -12.05 3.93
CA GLY A 328 13.94 -12.71 2.65
C GLY A 328 12.72 -13.64 2.62
N ASN A 329 11.92 -13.69 3.69
CA ASN A 329 10.63 -14.35 3.66
C ASN A 329 9.62 -13.44 2.93
N ASN A 330 9.16 -13.85 1.75
CA ASN A 330 8.22 -13.09 0.94
C ASN A 330 6.76 -13.52 1.11
N ASN A 331 6.49 -14.44 2.06
CA ASN A 331 5.16 -14.95 2.34
C ASN A 331 4.95 -15.26 3.84
N PRO A 332 5.25 -14.33 4.77
CA PRO A 332 5.26 -14.63 6.19
C PRO A 332 3.85 -14.72 6.82
N TYR A 333 2.89 -15.34 6.12
CA TYR A 333 1.48 -15.42 6.49
C TYR A 333 1.23 -16.13 7.82
N CYS A 334 2.18 -16.97 8.28
CA CYS A 334 2.10 -17.76 9.50
C CYS A 334 3.13 -17.34 10.57
N GLN A 335 3.79 -16.19 10.41
CA GLN A 335 4.88 -15.75 11.27
C GLN A 335 4.42 -14.66 12.26
N ASP A 336 4.07 -15.03 13.50
CA ASP A 336 3.80 -14.08 14.58
C ASP A 336 5.04 -13.90 15.46
N ASN A 337 6.12 -13.37 14.90
CA ASN A 337 7.42 -13.23 15.53
C ASN A 337 8.25 -12.07 14.93
N ASP A 338 9.56 -12.02 15.25
CA ASP A 338 10.49 -10.99 14.78
C ASP A 338 10.68 -10.93 13.24
N ILE A 339 10.13 -11.87 12.47
CA ILE A 339 10.14 -11.79 11.01
C ILE A 339 9.15 -10.71 10.55
N THR A 340 7.97 -10.64 11.19
CA THR A 340 6.89 -9.74 10.80
C THR A 340 6.71 -8.53 11.72
N TRP A 341 7.21 -8.60 12.97
CA TRP A 341 7.08 -7.48 13.88
C TRP A 341 8.07 -6.38 13.57
N LEU A 342 7.60 -5.15 13.40
CA LEU A 342 8.47 -4.01 13.13
C LEU A 342 9.42 -3.72 14.28
N ASN A 343 10.71 -3.69 13.97
CA ASN A 343 11.74 -3.26 14.92
C ASN A 343 11.98 -1.74 14.77
N TRP A 344 11.46 -0.98 15.71
CA TRP A 344 11.55 0.48 15.77
C TRP A 344 12.91 1.02 16.22
N LYS A 345 13.89 0.14 16.45
CA LYS A 345 15.26 0.55 16.80
C LYS A 345 16.04 0.85 15.53
N LEU A 346 16.07 2.12 15.15
CA LEU A 346 16.74 2.58 13.94
C LEU A 346 18.27 2.62 14.15
N ASN A 347 18.99 2.39 13.07
CA ASN A 347 20.41 2.68 12.92
C ASN A 347 20.58 3.92 12.02
N LYS A 348 21.81 4.40 11.86
CA LYS A 348 22.10 5.61 11.08
C LYS A 348 21.56 5.55 9.64
N THR A 349 21.64 4.40 8.98
CA THR A 349 21.14 4.23 7.61
C THR A 349 19.60 4.24 7.56
N SER A 350 18.97 3.57 8.53
CA SER A 350 17.50 3.58 8.64
C SER A 350 16.95 4.98 8.95
N GLU A 351 17.65 5.75 9.80
CA GLU A 351 17.32 7.15 10.08
C GLU A 351 17.45 8.04 8.83
N GLU A 352 18.49 7.79 8.00
CA GLU A 352 18.70 8.48 6.73
C GLU A 352 17.54 8.20 5.75
N ILE A 353 17.11 6.95 5.62
CA ILE A 353 15.98 6.58 4.74
C ILE A 353 14.67 7.17 5.27
N LEU A 354 14.42 7.09 6.58
CA LEU A 354 13.22 7.70 7.17
C LEU A 354 13.16 9.21 6.93
N SER A 355 14.27 9.91 7.11
CA SER A 355 14.36 11.36 6.84
C SER A 355 14.13 11.66 5.35
N PHE A 356 14.68 10.84 4.46
CA PHE A 356 14.48 10.95 3.02
C PHE A 356 13.01 10.72 2.64
N THR A 357 12.34 9.72 3.23
CA THR A 357 10.92 9.47 2.99
C THR A 357 10.06 10.64 3.44
N LYS A 358 10.30 11.21 4.64
CA LYS A 358 9.61 12.41 5.12
C LYS A 358 9.78 13.60 4.17
N MET A 359 10.98 13.77 3.61
CA MET A 359 11.24 14.82 2.61
C MET A 359 10.43 14.58 1.33
N LEU A 360 10.40 13.35 0.80
CA LEU A 360 9.67 13.02 -0.41
C LEU A 360 8.15 13.17 -0.26
N THR A 361 7.59 12.72 0.86
CA THR A 361 6.16 12.88 1.13
C THR A 361 5.77 14.34 1.25
N SER A 362 6.62 15.18 1.90
CA SER A 362 6.43 16.63 1.99
C SER A 362 6.58 17.32 0.63
N PHE A 363 7.55 16.90 -0.19
CA PHE A 363 7.72 17.40 -1.54
C PHE A 363 6.49 17.12 -2.39
N ARG A 364 6.02 15.84 -2.41
CA ARG A 364 4.79 15.46 -3.15
C ARG A 364 3.59 16.28 -2.71
N LYS A 365 3.35 16.38 -1.39
CA LYS A 365 2.22 17.14 -0.83
C LYS A 365 2.20 18.60 -1.29
N ASN A 366 3.37 19.20 -1.47
CA ASN A 366 3.52 20.60 -1.87
C ASN A 366 3.61 20.82 -3.39
N SER A 367 3.69 19.74 -4.19
CA SER A 367 3.83 19.80 -5.66
C SER A 367 2.60 19.21 -6.31
N LYS A 368 1.57 20.01 -6.53
CA LYS A 368 0.27 19.57 -7.05
C LYS A 368 0.35 18.91 -8.43
N ILE A 369 1.34 19.27 -9.25
CA ILE A 369 1.54 18.64 -10.55
C ILE A 369 1.87 17.12 -10.45
N LEU A 370 2.38 16.65 -9.31
CA LEU A 370 2.65 15.22 -9.06
C LEU A 370 1.40 14.40 -8.74
N HIS A 371 0.28 15.04 -8.36
CA HIS A 371 -0.90 14.34 -7.89
C HIS A 371 -2.19 14.99 -8.45
N GLN A 372 -2.30 14.97 -9.78
CA GLN A 372 -3.44 15.50 -10.49
C GLN A 372 -4.69 14.62 -10.36
N ASN A 373 -5.86 15.23 -10.53
CA ASN A 373 -7.14 14.51 -10.60
C ASN A 373 -7.43 13.90 -11.99
N LYS A 374 -6.53 14.10 -12.96
CA LYS A 374 -6.67 13.64 -14.35
C LYS A 374 -5.32 13.16 -14.88
N GLU A 375 -5.35 12.30 -15.86
CA GLU A 375 -4.16 11.82 -16.56
C GLU A 375 -3.49 12.96 -17.34
N LEU A 376 -2.15 13.01 -17.29
CA LEU A 376 -1.35 13.93 -18.09
C LEU A 376 -1.33 13.44 -19.55
N MET A 377 -1.57 14.34 -20.51
CA MET A 377 -1.86 13.99 -21.91
C MET A 377 -0.66 14.11 -22.84
N ASN A 378 0.49 14.63 -22.38
CA ASN A 378 1.64 15.00 -23.21
C ASN A 378 1.24 16.00 -24.33
N MET A 379 0.43 16.99 -23.98
CA MET A 379 -0.11 18.02 -24.89
C MET A 379 -0.07 19.40 -24.26
N ASP A 380 0.20 20.42 -25.09
CA ASP A 380 0.05 21.82 -24.70
C ASP A 380 -1.37 22.32 -24.98
N TYR A 381 -2.31 22.05 -24.06
CA TYR A 381 -3.72 22.44 -24.20
C TYR A 381 -4.05 23.81 -23.58
N ILE A 382 -3.14 24.41 -22.80
CA ILE A 382 -3.29 25.77 -22.26
C ILE A 382 -2.48 26.81 -23.04
N GLN A 383 -1.72 26.39 -24.06
CA GLN A 383 -0.88 27.24 -24.91
C GLN A 383 0.21 28.01 -24.14
N CYS A 384 0.83 27.35 -23.14
CA CYS A 384 1.95 27.92 -22.39
C CYS A 384 3.30 27.75 -23.11
N GLY A 385 3.37 26.96 -24.18
CA GLY A 385 4.56 26.63 -24.92
C GLY A 385 5.20 25.28 -24.55
N ASN A 386 4.72 24.62 -23.50
CA ASN A 386 5.17 23.32 -23.05
C ASN A 386 3.98 22.36 -22.86
N PRO A 387 4.11 21.06 -23.14
CA PRO A 387 3.11 20.08 -22.77
C PRO A 387 3.11 19.85 -21.26
N ASP A 388 1.99 19.36 -20.71
CA ASP A 388 1.82 19.03 -19.29
C ASP A 388 2.86 18.01 -18.76
N ILE A 389 3.26 17.06 -19.60
CA ILE A 389 4.37 16.13 -19.39
C ILE A 389 5.18 15.98 -20.68
N SER A 390 6.49 15.87 -20.57
CA SER A 390 7.34 15.54 -21.73
C SER A 390 8.51 14.66 -21.35
N TYR A 391 9.05 13.99 -22.35
CA TYR A 391 10.08 12.96 -22.20
C TYR A 391 11.34 13.32 -22.97
N HIS A 392 12.49 13.18 -22.33
CA HIS A 392 13.78 13.61 -22.82
C HIS A 392 14.84 12.50 -22.61
N GLN A 393 15.85 12.50 -23.43
CA GLN A 393 17.06 11.68 -23.26
C GLN A 393 18.30 12.53 -23.55
N GLU A 394 19.28 12.04 -24.34
CA GLU A 394 20.50 12.78 -24.70
C GLU A 394 20.19 14.10 -25.41
N MET A 395 19.06 14.15 -26.11
CA MET A 395 18.54 15.36 -26.72
C MET A 395 17.22 15.75 -26.09
N ALA A 396 17.07 17.01 -25.73
CA ALA A 396 15.82 17.57 -25.25
C ALA A 396 14.69 17.35 -26.29
N TRP A 397 13.51 17.02 -25.81
CA TRP A 397 12.29 16.79 -26.63
C TRP A 397 12.37 15.55 -27.56
N LYS A 398 13.37 14.73 -27.38
CA LYS A 398 13.52 13.47 -28.11
C LYS A 398 13.69 12.33 -27.11
N SER A 399 12.81 11.36 -27.19
CA SER A 399 12.88 10.13 -26.42
C SER A 399 12.72 8.93 -27.33
N ASP A 400 13.53 7.91 -27.10
CA ASP A 400 13.43 6.61 -27.73
C ASP A 400 13.13 5.57 -26.63
N LEU A 401 11.94 5.03 -26.66
CA LEU A 401 11.46 4.05 -25.69
C LEU A 401 11.81 2.61 -26.10
N SER A 402 12.68 2.45 -27.08
CA SER A 402 13.14 1.12 -27.51
C SER A 402 13.84 0.34 -26.39
N ASN A 403 13.91 -0.98 -26.56
CA ASN A 403 14.41 -1.90 -25.55
C ASN A 403 15.87 -1.69 -25.10
N TYR A 404 16.62 -0.86 -25.83
CA TYR A 404 18.04 -0.61 -25.54
C TYR A 404 18.28 0.55 -24.56
N HIS A 405 17.28 1.39 -24.34
CA HIS A 405 17.40 2.53 -23.45
C HIS A 405 16.93 2.19 -22.03
N ILE A 406 17.70 2.67 -21.05
CA ILE A 406 17.48 2.41 -19.61
C ILE A 406 17.39 3.69 -18.79
N HIS A 407 17.30 4.86 -19.44
CA HIS A 407 17.21 6.14 -18.78
C HIS A 407 16.24 7.08 -19.53
N ILE A 408 15.62 8.00 -18.82
CA ILE A 408 14.73 9.00 -19.36
C ILE A 408 14.66 10.20 -18.41
N GLY A 409 14.60 11.39 -18.97
CA GLY A 409 14.19 12.59 -18.27
C GLY A 409 12.70 12.81 -18.46
N ILE A 410 12.02 13.16 -17.38
CA ILE A 410 10.60 13.53 -17.39
C ILE A 410 10.52 14.98 -16.93
N MET A 411 9.86 15.82 -17.70
CA MET A 411 9.53 17.18 -17.31
C MET A 411 8.02 17.28 -17.08
N LEU A 412 7.63 17.82 -15.97
CA LEU A 412 6.25 18.15 -15.60
C LEU A 412 6.11 19.66 -15.57
N GLU A 413 5.25 20.22 -16.39
CA GLU A 413 5.04 21.67 -16.48
C GLU A 413 4.06 22.14 -15.38
N GLY A 414 4.55 22.92 -14.44
CA GLY A 414 3.81 23.34 -13.25
C GLY A 414 2.57 24.19 -13.52
N GLN A 415 2.50 24.89 -14.66
CA GLN A 415 1.32 25.67 -15.05
C GLN A 415 0.06 24.81 -15.26
N TYR A 416 0.21 23.48 -15.38
CA TYR A 416 -0.92 22.55 -15.47
C TYR A 416 -1.39 22.02 -14.10
N SER A 417 -0.73 22.44 -13.01
CA SER A 417 -1.24 22.16 -11.66
C SER A 417 -2.58 22.88 -11.41
N GLU A 418 -3.35 22.41 -10.43
CA GLU A 418 -4.63 23.06 -10.08
C GLU A 418 -4.48 24.53 -9.69
N SER A 419 -3.34 24.92 -9.12
CA SER A 419 -3.03 26.32 -8.79
C SER A 419 -2.61 27.14 -10.01
N GLY A 420 -2.08 26.50 -11.05
CA GLY A 420 -1.63 27.12 -12.28
C GLY A 420 -0.34 27.96 -12.18
N ASP A 421 0.34 27.92 -11.05
CA ASP A 421 1.50 28.76 -10.73
C ASP A 421 2.68 28.01 -10.06
N GLU A 422 2.70 26.67 -10.18
CA GLU A 422 3.81 25.88 -9.68
C GLU A 422 5.03 25.91 -10.61
N ASP A 423 6.19 25.63 -10.02
CA ASP A 423 7.43 25.47 -10.78
C ASP A 423 7.37 24.19 -11.64
N THR A 424 8.07 24.21 -12.78
CA THR A 424 8.29 23.03 -13.63
C THR A 424 9.25 22.08 -12.93
N LEU A 425 8.90 20.81 -12.86
CA LEU A 425 9.69 19.73 -12.26
C LEU A 425 10.42 18.89 -13.30
#